data_145d3c0a23945d4d8619e54610223d55
#
_entry.id   145d3c0a23945d4d8619e54610223d55
#
_cell.length_a   1.000
_cell.length_b   1.000
_cell.length_c   1.000
_cell.angle_alpha   90.00
_cell.angle_beta   90.00
_cell.angle_gamma   90.00
#
_symmetry.space_group_name_H-M   'P 1'
#
loop_
_entity.id
_entity.type
_entity.pdbx_description
1 polymer ?
#
loop_
_entity_poly.entity_id
_entity_poly.type
_entity_poly.pdbx_seq_one_letter_code
_entity_poly.pdbx_strand_id
1 'polypeptide(L)'
;MKYLASLVVAFALSASVAAQWFDFKAPGVPRLPDGKVNMSAPAPRTADGKPDLSGVWQAGRAGQYGLDYDVTQNLKPEDVQPWARALRFKRAQDFRKDSPLAHCMPVSVPFLNFRGLSQIVQTPKLIVVLHESPNSPHRNIYMDGRELPKDPNPTWLGYSVGKWDGDTLVITSIGFNELGWLDVDGNPQTESLKLTERLTRKDFGHLSYDLTFDDPKVFTKPFTLHMDKTFAADTDILEDVCENEKSGAHLTGGVSVAKDLLTKYAGTYDLGGRPLVVSVQGDQLILEDSTAPLDKLFVARTENTFSSSVSQVALEFVRDARGNVTHMVRRVGASEQRAVRK
;
A
#
# COMPACT_ATOMS: atom_id res chain seq x y z
N MET A 1 52.56 1.24 -5.21
CA MET A 1 51.92 0.06 -5.81
C MET A 1 51.08 -0.79 -4.85
N LYS A 2 51.25 -0.73 -3.52
CA LYS A 2 50.46 -1.54 -2.57
C LYS A 2 49.03 -1.02 -2.32
N TYR A 3 48.73 0.22 -2.60
CA TYR A 3 47.40 0.82 -2.37
C TYR A 3 46.44 0.72 -3.58
N LEU A 4 46.95 0.47 -4.80
CA LEU A 4 46.10 0.24 -5.94
C LEU A 4 45.44 -1.14 -5.96
N ALA A 5 46.11 -2.15 -5.38
CA ALA A 5 45.56 -3.50 -5.28
C ALA A 5 44.38 -3.56 -4.27
N SER A 6 44.42 -2.76 -3.20
CA SER A 6 43.34 -2.71 -2.20
C SER A 6 42.06 -2.03 -2.72
N LEU A 7 42.18 -1.09 -3.65
CA LEU A 7 41.02 -0.41 -4.25
C LEU A 7 40.28 -1.31 -5.26
N VAL A 8 41.00 -2.16 -5.97
CA VAL A 8 40.41 -3.10 -6.94
C VAL A 8 39.64 -4.22 -6.24
N VAL A 9 40.11 -4.67 -5.08
CA VAL A 9 39.42 -5.70 -4.28
C VAL A 9 38.15 -5.14 -3.62
N ALA A 10 38.15 -3.85 -3.23
CA ALA A 10 36.94 -3.22 -2.67
C ALA A 10 35.84 -2.97 -3.71
N PHE A 11 36.21 -2.77 -5.00
CA PHE A 11 35.23 -2.62 -6.09
C PHE A 11 34.68 -3.97 -6.61
N ALA A 12 35.40 -5.06 -6.39
CA ALA A 12 34.95 -6.40 -6.79
C ALA A 12 33.94 -7.02 -5.78
N LEU A 13 33.80 -6.42 -4.59
CA LEU A 13 32.87 -6.87 -3.53
C LEU A 13 31.55 -6.10 -3.51
N SER A 14 31.36 -5.11 -4.39
CA SER A 14 30.05 -4.52 -4.66
C SER A 14 29.26 -5.35 -5.68
N ALA A 15 29.30 -6.69 -5.58
CA ALA A 15 28.26 -7.52 -6.18
C ALA A 15 26.93 -7.07 -5.53
N SER A 16 26.08 -6.45 -6.32
CA SER A 16 24.71 -6.15 -5.98
C SER A 16 24.16 -7.31 -5.16
N VAL A 17 23.65 -7.04 -3.99
CA VAL A 17 22.78 -7.98 -3.26
C VAL A 17 21.54 -8.12 -4.13
N ALA A 18 21.65 -8.95 -5.15
CA ALA A 18 20.56 -9.31 -6.02
C ALA A 18 19.66 -10.27 -5.23
N ALA A 19 18.38 -10.12 -5.44
CA ALA A 19 17.28 -10.81 -4.78
C ALA A 19 17.53 -12.29 -4.46
N GLN A 20 16.81 -12.82 -3.50
CA GLN A 20 16.89 -14.16 -2.93
C GLN A 20 16.88 -15.34 -3.94
N TRP A 21 16.47 -15.08 -5.18
CA TRP A 21 16.35 -16.05 -6.27
C TRP A 21 17.32 -15.71 -7.40
N PHE A 22 18.60 -15.98 -7.15
CA PHE A 22 19.62 -15.88 -8.22
C PHE A 22 19.29 -16.86 -9.36
N ASP A 23 19.16 -16.35 -10.57
CA ASP A 23 18.98 -17.12 -11.80
C ASP A 23 17.71 -18.01 -11.88
N PHE A 24 16.72 -17.82 -11.00
CA PHE A 24 15.43 -18.49 -11.16
C PHE A 24 14.72 -17.96 -12.40
N LYS A 25 14.42 -18.87 -13.34
CA LYS A 25 13.59 -18.55 -14.50
C LYS A 25 12.33 -19.41 -14.44
N ALA A 26 11.21 -18.76 -14.19
CA ALA A 26 9.93 -19.44 -14.14
C ALA A 26 9.64 -20.16 -15.47
N PRO A 27 9.24 -21.45 -15.43
CA PRO A 27 8.89 -22.19 -16.63
C PRO A 27 7.62 -21.61 -17.27
N GLY A 28 7.52 -21.69 -18.61
CA GLY A 28 6.35 -21.25 -19.36
C GLY A 28 6.21 -19.73 -19.52
N VAL A 29 7.15 -18.94 -19.01
CA VAL A 29 7.17 -17.48 -19.19
C VAL A 29 7.67 -17.13 -20.60
N PRO A 30 6.88 -16.40 -21.42
CA PRO A 30 7.33 -15.98 -22.76
C PRO A 30 8.49 -14.99 -22.65
N ARG A 31 9.50 -15.17 -23.51
CA ARG A 31 10.70 -14.32 -23.46
C ARG A 31 11.03 -13.77 -24.84
N LEU A 32 11.62 -12.58 -24.81
CA LEU A 32 12.22 -11.92 -25.96
C LEU A 32 13.58 -12.59 -26.32
N PRO A 33 14.13 -12.33 -27.52
CA PRO A 33 15.42 -12.87 -27.90
C PRO A 33 16.58 -12.49 -26.96
N ASP A 34 16.49 -11.38 -26.26
CA ASP A 34 17.47 -10.94 -25.27
C ASP A 34 17.28 -11.60 -23.86
N GLY A 35 16.34 -12.56 -23.75
CA GLY A 35 16.05 -13.30 -22.51
C GLY A 35 15.11 -12.60 -21.55
N LYS A 36 14.75 -11.34 -21.78
CA LYS A 36 13.79 -10.63 -20.95
C LYS A 36 12.37 -11.17 -21.13
N VAL A 37 11.57 -11.04 -20.10
CA VAL A 37 10.15 -11.43 -20.14
C VAL A 37 9.41 -10.60 -21.18
N ASN A 38 8.67 -11.26 -22.07
CA ASN A 38 7.77 -10.58 -23.00
C ASN A 38 6.43 -10.30 -22.32
N MET A 39 6.34 -9.19 -21.63
CA MET A 39 5.15 -8.76 -20.88
C MET A 39 3.94 -8.51 -21.80
N SER A 40 4.16 -8.17 -23.07
CA SER A 40 3.11 -7.92 -24.06
C SER A 40 2.73 -9.16 -24.89
N ALA A 41 3.23 -10.35 -24.52
CA ALA A 41 2.77 -11.59 -25.14
C ALA A 41 1.25 -11.77 -24.93
N PRO A 42 0.55 -12.53 -25.77
CA PRO A 42 -0.87 -12.78 -25.58
C PRO A 42 -1.19 -13.35 -24.19
N ALA A 43 -2.29 -12.94 -23.62
CA ALA A 43 -2.77 -13.47 -22.35
C ALA A 43 -3.00 -14.98 -22.46
N PRO A 44 -2.42 -15.80 -21.55
CA PRO A 44 -2.65 -17.23 -21.55
C PRO A 44 -4.12 -17.56 -21.26
N ARG A 45 -4.58 -18.72 -21.71
CA ARG A 45 -5.93 -19.22 -21.45
C ARG A 45 -5.90 -20.58 -20.82
N THR A 46 -6.88 -20.82 -19.98
CA THR A 46 -7.16 -22.14 -19.39
C THR A 46 -7.77 -23.09 -20.42
N ALA A 47 -7.86 -24.37 -20.10
CA ALA A 47 -8.41 -25.38 -21.01
C ALA A 47 -9.88 -25.13 -21.39
N ASP A 48 -10.65 -24.45 -20.54
CA ASP A 48 -12.04 -24.02 -20.80
C ASP A 48 -12.13 -22.68 -21.53
N GLY A 49 -10.99 -22.16 -22.02
CA GLY A 49 -10.92 -20.94 -22.85
C GLY A 49 -11.02 -19.62 -22.08
N LYS A 50 -11.11 -19.64 -20.76
CA LYS A 50 -11.09 -18.42 -19.96
C LYS A 50 -9.68 -17.86 -19.82
N PRO A 51 -9.50 -16.53 -19.60
CA PRO A 51 -8.17 -16.01 -19.27
C PRO A 51 -7.60 -16.75 -18.06
N ASP A 52 -6.34 -17.15 -18.16
CA ASP A 52 -5.61 -17.71 -17.02
C ASP A 52 -5.03 -16.55 -16.21
N LEU A 53 -5.52 -16.37 -15.00
CA LEU A 53 -5.06 -15.34 -14.06
C LEU A 53 -3.95 -15.85 -13.14
N SER A 54 -3.57 -17.15 -13.26
CA SER A 54 -2.56 -17.76 -12.39
C SER A 54 -1.22 -17.05 -12.52
N GLY A 55 -0.48 -17.05 -11.41
CA GLY A 55 0.86 -16.50 -11.30
C GLY A 55 0.99 -15.45 -10.21
N VAL A 56 2.18 -14.87 -10.11
CA VAL A 56 2.51 -13.86 -9.10
C VAL A 56 2.29 -12.46 -9.68
N TRP A 57 1.59 -11.64 -8.92
CA TRP A 57 1.19 -10.30 -9.34
C TRP A 57 1.60 -9.27 -8.32
N GLN A 58 2.07 -8.12 -8.79
CA GLN A 58 2.41 -6.95 -7.99
C GLN A 58 1.46 -5.80 -8.31
N ALA A 59 0.98 -5.08 -7.30
CA ALA A 59 0.20 -3.87 -7.51
C ALA A 59 1.08 -2.74 -8.08
N GLY A 60 0.53 -1.97 -9.03
CA GLY A 60 1.24 -0.88 -9.66
C GLY A 60 2.33 -1.32 -10.64
N ARG A 61 3.31 -0.44 -10.86
CA ARG A 61 4.45 -0.72 -11.75
C ARG A 61 5.49 -1.59 -11.04
N ALA A 62 6.14 -2.47 -11.79
CA ALA A 62 7.24 -3.29 -11.28
C ALA A 62 8.28 -2.42 -10.53
N GLY A 63 8.61 -2.80 -9.30
CA GLY A 63 9.55 -2.07 -8.44
C GLY A 63 8.95 -0.91 -7.63
N GLN A 64 7.68 -0.59 -7.82
CA GLN A 64 6.95 0.34 -6.95
C GLN A 64 6.08 -0.48 -5.97
N TYR A 65 6.57 -0.68 -4.78
CA TYR A 65 5.74 -1.17 -3.69
C TYR A 65 4.76 -0.06 -3.32
N GLY A 66 3.48 -0.23 -3.68
CA GLY A 66 2.42 0.73 -3.40
C GLY A 66 2.14 0.85 -1.91
N LEU A 67 2.89 1.69 -1.23
CA LEU A 67 2.83 1.83 0.23
C LEU A 67 1.73 2.79 0.72
N ASP A 68 1.23 3.65 -0.13
CA ASP A 68 0.36 4.77 0.26
C ASP A 68 -0.96 4.78 -0.51
N TYR A 69 -1.68 3.66 -0.55
CA TYR A 69 -3.01 3.67 -1.14
C TYR A 69 -4.03 4.12 -0.08
N ASP A 70 -4.57 5.32 -0.29
CA ASP A 70 -5.76 5.80 0.37
C ASP A 70 -6.97 5.50 -0.51
N VAL A 71 -7.86 4.66 -0.04
CA VAL A 71 -9.06 4.31 -0.80
C VAL A 71 -9.97 5.51 -1.07
N THR A 72 -9.83 6.57 -0.29
CA THR A 72 -10.63 7.81 -0.42
C THR A 72 -9.93 8.92 -1.22
N GLN A 73 -8.75 8.67 -1.80
CA GLN A 73 -7.92 9.69 -2.46
C GLN A 73 -8.63 10.50 -3.55
N ASN A 74 -9.63 9.92 -4.21
CA ASN A 74 -10.41 10.55 -5.27
C ASN A 74 -11.81 10.99 -4.81
N LEU A 75 -12.13 10.84 -3.51
CA LEU A 75 -13.40 11.23 -2.95
C LEU A 75 -13.35 12.65 -2.39
N LYS A 76 -14.49 13.33 -2.44
CA LYS A 76 -14.67 14.57 -1.72
C LYS A 76 -15.02 14.30 -0.26
N PRO A 77 -14.78 15.24 0.65
CA PRO A 77 -15.14 15.07 2.07
C PRO A 77 -16.60 14.70 2.30
N GLU A 78 -17.53 15.22 1.48
CA GLU A 78 -18.95 14.91 1.55
C GLU A 78 -19.33 13.51 1.08
N ASP A 79 -18.44 12.82 0.34
CA ASP A 79 -18.66 11.45 -0.12
C ASP A 79 -18.38 10.42 1.00
N VAL A 80 -17.79 10.85 2.12
CA VAL A 80 -17.49 9.99 3.27
C VAL A 80 -18.30 10.45 4.48
N GLN A 81 -18.93 9.51 5.18
CA GLN A 81 -19.76 9.82 6.38
C GLN A 81 -18.94 10.54 7.44
N PRO A 82 -19.53 11.53 8.16
CA PRO A 82 -18.80 12.34 9.14
C PRO A 82 -18.09 11.53 10.22
N TRP A 83 -18.73 10.46 10.72
CA TRP A 83 -18.15 9.60 11.75
C TRP A 83 -16.91 8.83 11.22
N ALA A 84 -16.94 8.37 9.97
CA ALA A 84 -15.85 7.63 9.37
C ALA A 84 -14.62 8.53 9.17
N ARG A 85 -14.83 9.77 8.74
CA ARG A 85 -13.77 10.79 8.69
C ARG A 85 -13.19 11.08 10.07
N ALA A 86 -14.05 11.28 11.07
CA ALA A 86 -13.61 11.53 12.45
C ALA A 86 -12.80 10.35 13.02
N LEU A 87 -13.26 9.11 12.75
CA LEU A 87 -12.53 7.90 13.18
C LEU A 87 -11.16 7.80 12.52
N ARG A 88 -11.10 8.00 11.20
CA ARG A 88 -9.83 8.00 10.45
C ARG A 88 -8.87 9.06 11.00
N PHE A 89 -9.36 10.28 11.23
CA PHE A 89 -8.58 11.36 11.83
C PHE A 89 -8.05 10.97 13.22
N LYS A 90 -8.91 10.41 14.08
CA LYS A 90 -8.49 9.91 15.40
C LYS A 90 -7.43 8.83 15.29
N ARG A 91 -7.59 7.86 14.39
CA ARG A 91 -6.59 6.81 14.14
C ARG A 91 -5.25 7.39 13.72
N ALA A 92 -5.26 8.43 12.87
CA ALA A 92 -4.05 9.13 12.47
C ALA A 92 -3.39 9.85 13.65
N GLN A 93 -4.17 10.55 14.50
CA GLN A 93 -3.66 11.21 15.71
C GLN A 93 -3.03 10.23 16.70
N ASP A 94 -3.61 9.04 16.82
CA ASP A 94 -3.10 7.95 17.68
C ASP A 94 -1.99 7.12 16.97
N PHE A 95 -1.33 7.69 15.95
CA PHE A 95 -0.24 7.03 15.18
C PHE A 95 -0.65 5.71 14.52
N ARG A 96 -1.94 5.52 14.31
CA ARG A 96 -2.48 4.24 13.80
C ARG A 96 -2.04 3.02 14.63
N LYS A 97 -1.74 3.24 15.92
CA LYS A 97 -1.28 2.19 16.85
C LYS A 97 -2.26 1.01 16.93
N ASP A 98 -3.56 1.27 16.69
CA ASP A 98 -4.60 0.25 16.72
C ASP A 98 -4.83 -0.38 15.32
N SER A 99 -3.92 -0.16 14.37
CA SER A 99 -3.98 -0.84 13.06
C SER A 99 -3.93 -2.36 13.24
N PRO A 100 -4.82 -3.12 12.60
CA PRO A 100 -4.76 -4.58 12.64
C PRO A 100 -3.37 -5.11 12.32
N LEU A 101 -2.70 -4.52 11.32
CA LEU A 101 -1.34 -4.91 10.92
C LEU A 101 -0.32 -4.74 12.07
N ALA A 102 -0.43 -3.68 12.87
CA ALA A 102 0.46 -3.45 14.00
C ALA A 102 0.29 -4.49 15.13
N HIS A 103 -0.86 -5.15 15.16
CA HIS A 103 -1.20 -6.17 16.15
C HIS A 103 -1.16 -7.60 15.60
N CYS A 104 -0.52 -7.80 14.44
CA CYS A 104 -0.49 -9.10 13.77
C CYS A 104 -1.89 -9.69 13.51
N MET A 105 -2.88 -8.84 13.30
CA MET A 105 -4.23 -9.22 12.89
C MET A 105 -4.36 -9.15 11.37
N PRO A 106 -5.29 -9.89 10.76
CA PRO A 106 -5.54 -9.82 9.35
C PRO A 106 -5.91 -8.39 8.89
N VAL A 107 -5.58 -8.07 7.66
CA VAL A 107 -6.03 -6.84 7.00
C VAL A 107 -7.11 -7.14 5.99
N SER A 108 -7.83 -6.11 5.54
CA SER A 108 -8.94 -6.28 4.60
C SER A 108 -8.49 -6.64 3.17
N VAL A 109 -9.43 -7.10 2.35
CA VAL A 109 -9.17 -7.43 0.94
C VAL A 109 -8.60 -6.25 0.15
N PRO A 110 -9.15 -5.01 0.23
CA PRO A 110 -8.56 -3.89 -0.49
C PRO A 110 -7.11 -3.64 -0.09
N PHE A 111 -6.84 -3.64 1.22
CA PHE A 111 -5.50 -3.42 1.76
C PHE A 111 -4.48 -4.44 1.21
N LEU A 112 -4.83 -5.73 1.17
CA LEU A 112 -3.98 -6.79 0.63
C LEU A 112 -3.63 -6.58 -0.84
N ASN A 113 -4.56 -6.03 -1.62
CA ASN A 113 -4.36 -5.80 -3.04
C ASN A 113 -3.41 -4.63 -3.35
N PHE A 114 -3.18 -3.73 -2.39
CA PHE A 114 -2.30 -2.57 -2.55
C PHE A 114 -0.86 -2.85 -2.13
N ARG A 115 -0.58 -3.95 -1.46
CA ARG A 115 0.73 -4.24 -0.87
C ARG A 115 1.28 -5.58 -1.34
N GLY A 116 2.61 -5.62 -1.47
CA GLY A 116 3.35 -6.84 -1.68
C GLY A 116 3.00 -7.60 -2.96
N LEU A 117 3.42 -8.83 -2.96
CA LEU A 117 3.11 -9.79 -4.01
C LEU A 117 1.86 -10.58 -3.64
N SER A 118 1.12 -10.97 -4.64
CA SER A 118 0.03 -11.93 -4.49
C SER A 118 0.11 -13.00 -5.57
N GLN A 119 -0.10 -14.25 -5.19
CA GLN A 119 -0.15 -15.38 -6.14
C GLN A 119 -1.59 -15.81 -6.33
N ILE A 120 -2.03 -15.83 -7.57
CA ILE A 120 -3.34 -16.38 -7.95
C ILE A 120 -3.14 -17.83 -8.38
N VAL A 121 -3.90 -18.73 -7.77
CA VAL A 121 -4.02 -20.13 -8.16
C VAL A 121 -5.43 -20.34 -8.67
N GLN A 122 -5.58 -20.53 -9.97
CA GLN A 122 -6.88 -20.65 -10.63
C GLN A 122 -7.22 -22.10 -10.95
N THR A 123 -8.42 -22.51 -10.52
CA THR A 123 -9.06 -23.74 -10.96
C THR A 123 -10.48 -23.44 -11.46
N PRO A 124 -11.15 -24.35 -12.18
CA PRO A 124 -12.49 -24.10 -12.70
C PRO A 124 -13.57 -23.81 -11.62
N LYS A 125 -13.37 -24.30 -10.39
CA LYS A 125 -14.36 -24.17 -9.31
C LYS A 125 -13.92 -23.31 -8.13
N LEU A 126 -12.63 -22.98 -8.07
CA LEU A 126 -12.05 -22.22 -6.98
C LEU A 126 -10.85 -21.43 -7.47
N ILE A 127 -10.79 -20.16 -7.11
CA ILE A 127 -9.59 -19.36 -7.20
C ILE A 127 -9.11 -19.12 -5.78
N VAL A 128 -7.82 -19.37 -5.54
CA VAL A 128 -7.16 -19.05 -4.27
C VAL A 128 -6.17 -17.91 -4.55
N VAL A 129 -6.25 -16.87 -3.76
CA VAL A 129 -5.25 -15.79 -3.77
C VAL A 129 -4.42 -15.92 -2.50
N LEU A 130 -3.13 -16.18 -2.68
CA LEU A 130 -2.13 -16.19 -1.63
C LEU A 130 -1.50 -14.79 -1.59
N HIS A 131 -1.23 -14.28 -0.40
CA HIS A 131 -0.65 -12.96 -0.22
C HIS A 131 0.68 -13.07 0.55
N GLU A 132 1.68 -12.35 0.08
CA GLU A 132 2.87 -12.05 0.86
C GLU A 132 2.50 -10.98 1.89
N SER A 133 1.81 -11.43 2.92
CA SER A 133 1.30 -10.57 3.98
C SER A 133 1.14 -11.37 5.26
N PRO A 134 1.60 -10.85 6.39
CA PRO A 134 1.44 -11.52 7.67
C PRO A 134 -0.05 -11.64 8.00
N ASN A 135 -0.46 -12.78 8.55
CA ASN A 135 -1.79 -13.07 9.10
C ASN A 135 -2.97 -13.02 8.12
N SER A 136 -2.71 -12.84 6.83
CA SER A 136 -3.74 -12.91 5.78
C SER A 136 -3.25 -13.79 4.62
N PRO A 137 -2.93 -15.06 4.88
CA PRO A 137 -2.15 -15.86 3.94
C PRO A 137 -2.93 -16.25 2.69
N HIS A 138 -4.26 -16.35 2.75
CA HIS A 138 -5.05 -16.77 1.60
C HIS A 138 -6.49 -16.27 1.63
N ARG A 139 -7.06 -16.16 0.45
CA ARG A 139 -8.48 -15.86 0.22
C ARG A 139 -9.06 -16.83 -0.81
N ASN A 140 -10.21 -17.40 -0.52
CA ASN A 140 -10.95 -18.27 -1.41
C ASN A 140 -12.01 -17.48 -2.18
N ILE A 141 -12.10 -17.71 -3.49
CA ILE A 141 -13.12 -17.17 -4.37
C ILE A 141 -13.79 -18.36 -5.04
N TYR A 142 -15.05 -18.59 -4.71
CA TYR A 142 -15.80 -19.74 -5.20
C TYR A 142 -16.34 -19.48 -6.60
N MET A 143 -16.01 -20.38 -7.53
CA MET A 143 -16.33 -20.30 -8.96
C MET A 143 -17.35 -21.37 -9.38
N ASP A 144 -17.90 -22.11 -8.45
CA ASP A 144 -18.77 -23.26 -8.69
C ASP A 144 -20.27 -22.91 -8.88
N GLY A 145 -20.56 -21.62 -9.05
CA GLY A 145 -21.92 -21.12 -9.31
C GLY A 145 -22.79 -20.94 -8.06
N ARG A 146 -22.22 -21.14 -6.87
CA ARG A 146 -22.96 -20.87 -5.63
C ARG A 146 -23.31 -19.39 -5.49
N GLU A 147 -24.40 -19.12 -4.78
CA GLU A 147 -24.80 -17.77 -4.42
C GLU A 147 -24.09 -17.29 -3.15
N LEU A 148 -24.05 -15.96 -2.96
CA LEU A 148 -23.63 -15.36 -1.70
C LEU A 148 -24.59 -15.78 -0.58
N PRO A 149 -24.08 -16.10 0.63
CA PRO A 149 -24.93 -16.37 1.78
C PRO A 149 -25.79 -15.15 2.13
N LYS A 150 -27.03 -15.38 2.56
CA LYS A 150 -27.92 -14.28 2.98
C LYS A 150 -27.48 -13.64 4.29
N ASP A 151 -26.90 -14.44 5.17
CA ASP A 151 -26.42 -14.03 6.51
C ASP A 151 -25.05 -14.66 6.76
N PRO A 152 -23.97 -14.07 6.20
CA PRO A 152 -22.63 -14.59 6.37
C PRO A 152 -22.11 -14.27 7.77
N ASN A 153 -21.38 -15.22 8.37
CA ASN A 153 -20.59 -14.92 9.56
C ASN A 153 -19.54 -13.86 9.22
N PRO A 154 -19.44 -12.75 9.94
CA PRO A 154 -18.46 -11.71 9.66
C PRO A 154 -17.02 -12.22 9.80
N THR A 155 -16.21 -11.96 8.78
CA THR A 155 -14.80 -12.35 8.75
C THR A 155 -13.92 -11.18 8.27
N TRP A 156 -12.61 -11.30 8.40
CA TRP A 156 -11.67 -10.28 7.95
C TRP A 156 -11.69 -10.08 6.42
N LEU A 157 -11.80 -11.17 5.66
CA LEU A 157 -11.72 -11.17 4.20
C LEU A 157 -13.08 -11.34 3.51
N GLY A 158 -14.16 -11.45 4.29
CA GLY A 158 -15.50 -11.68 3.77
C GLY A 158 -15.67 -13.06 3.14
N TYR A 159 -16.81 -13.25 2.52
CA TYR A 159 -17.15 -14.42 1.72
C TYR A 159 -17.24 -14.00 0.25
N SER A 160 -16.49 -14.67 -0.64
CA SER A 160 -16.31 -14.26 -2.03
C SER A 160 -16.82 -15.30 -3.00
N VAL A 161 -17.65 -14.87 -3.94
CA VAL A 161 -18.06 -15.65 -5.11
C VAL A 161 -17.62 -14.95 -6.39
N GLY A 162 -17.19 -15.73 -7.38
CA GLY A 162 -16.75 -15.21 -8.67
C GLY A 162 -17.56 -15.76 -9.82
N LYS A 163 -17.66 -15.00 -10.89
CA LYS A 163 -18.23 -15.42 -12.17
C LYS A 163 -17.50 -14.71 -13.32
N TRP A 164 -17.46 -15.37 -14.46
CA TRP A 164 -16.93 -14.78 -15.69
C TRP A 164 -17.99 -13.94 -16.40
N ASP A 165 -17.62 -12.73 -16.76
CA ASP A 165 -18.36 -11.83 -17.63
C ASP A 165 -17.48 -11.60 -18.87
N GLY A 166 -17.70 -12.42 -19.91
CA GLY A 166 -16.75 -12.52 -21.02
C GLY A 166 -15.36 -12.95 -20.57
N ASP A 167 -14.35 -12.11 -20.80
CA ASP A 167 -12.96 -12.29 -20.37
C ASP A 167 -12.63 -11.59 -19.04
N THR A 168 -13.61 -11.03 -18.36
CA THR A 168 -13.46 -10.37 -17.08
C THR A 168 -13.95 -11.28 -15.95
N LEU A 169 -13.11 -11.54 -14.96
CA LEU A 169 -13.54 -12.17 -13.71
C LEU A 169 -14.22 -11.09 -12.85
N VAL A 170 -15.47 -11.34 -12.47
CA VAL A 170 -16.22 -10.50 -11.53
C VAL A 170 -16.34 -11.23 -10.21
N ILE A 171 -15.83 -10.65 -9.13
CA ILE A 171 -15.89 -11.19 -7.77
C ILE A 171 -16.79 -10.28 -6.95
N THR A 172 -17.72 -10.88 -6.20
CA THR A 172 -18.52 -10.15 -5.21
C THR A 172 -18.27 -10.73 -3.83
N SER A 173 -18.02 -9.87 -2.86
CA SER A 173 -17.69 -10.23 -1.49
C SER A 173 -18.55 -9.43 -0.51
N ILE A 174 -19.05 -10.14 0.50
CA ILE A 174 -19.84 -9.61 1.62
C ILE A 174 -19.42 -10.29 2.93
N GLY A 175 -19.99 -9.88 4.06
CA GLY A 175 -19.72 -10.52 5.35
C GLY A 175 -18.35 -10.16 5.91
N PHE A 176 -17.97 -8.91 5.76
CA PHE A 176 -16.78 -8.37 6.40
C PHE A 176 -17.06 -8.04 7.87
N ASN A 177 -16.06 -8.19 8.74
CA ASN A 177 -16.14 -7.69 10.11
C ASN A 177 -15.81 -6.18 10.16
N GLU A 178 -16.16 -5.54 11.28
CA GLU A 178 -15.89 -4.10 11.48
C GLU A 178 -14.48 -3.81 12.04
N LEU A 179 -13.66 -4.84 12.22
CA LEU A 179 -12.30 -4.71 12.75
C LEU A 179 -11.28 -4.38 11.65
N GLY A 180 -11.60 -4.68 10.40
CA GLY A 180 -10.73 -4.44 9.25
C GLY A 180 -10.60 -2.94 8.94
N TRP A 181 -9.43 -2.58 8.40
CA TRP A 181 -9.18 -1.29 7.81
C TRP A 181 -9.07 -1.45 6.30
N LEU A 182 -9.69 -0.56 5.54
CA LEU A 182 -9.66 -0.62 4.07
C LEU A 182 -8.27 -0.30 3.50
N ASP A 183 -7.47 0.46 4.25
CA ASP A 183 -6.14 0.92 3.86
C ASP A 183 -5.26 1.26 5.07
N VAL A 184 -4.02 1.70 4.78
CA VAL A 184 -3.05 2.12 5.81
C VAL A 184 -3.48 3.37 6.57
N ASP A 185 -4.35 4.19 5.99
CA ASP A 185 -4.81 5.45 6.58
C ASP A 185 -5.93 5.25 7.59
N GLY A 186 -6.43 4.02 7.69
CA GLY A 186 -7.40 3.67 8.71
C GLY A 186 -8.85 3.98 8.31
N ASN A 187 -9.14 4.00 7.01
CA ASN A 187 -10.52 4.06 6.56
C ASN A 187 -11.27 2.81 7.05
N PRO A 188 -12.42 2.96 7.71
CA PRO A 188 -13.15 1.82 8.26
C PRO A 188 -13.88 1.03 7.18
N GLN A 189 -14.15 -0.23 7.46
CA GLN A 189 -15.17 -1.04 6.80
C GLN A 189 -16.24 -1.40 7.81
N THR A 190 -17.46 -1.69 7.34
CA THR A 190 -18.53 -2.23 8.17
C THR A 190 -19.04 -3.56 7.63
N GLU A 191 -19.91 -4.23 8.37
CA GLU A 191 -20.58 -5.45 7.92
C GLU A 191 -21.49 -5.20 6.70
N SER A 192 -21.82 -3.93 6.44
CA SER A 192 -22.61 -3.54 5.26
C SER A 192 -21.78 -3.46 3.98
N LEU A 193 -20.45 -3.58 4.06
CA LEU A 193 -19.59 -3.50 2.89
C LEU A 193 -19.91 -4.63 1.91
N LYS A 194 -20.22 -4.23 0.68
CA LYS A 194 -20.19 -5.10 -0.49
C LYS A 194 -19.05 -4.64 -1.39
N LEU A 195 -18.07 -5.50 -1.56
CA LEU A 195 -16.95 -5.26 -2.46
C LEU A 195 -17.18 -5.99 -3.77
N THR A 196 -17.10 -5.27 -4.89
CA THR A 196 -17.14 -5.87 -6.23
C THR A 196 -15.81 -5.63 -6.91
N GLU A 197 -15.18 -6.70 -7.40
CA GLU A 197 -13.88 -6.65 -8.05
C GLU A 197 -14.03 -7.11 -9.49
N ARG A 198 -13.36 -6.44 -10.42
CA ARG A 198 -13.34 -6.81 -11.85
C ARG A 198 -11.90 -6.93 -12.30
N LEU A 199 -11.50 -8.14 -12.70
CA LEU A 199 -10.14 -8.46 -13.11
C LEU A 199 -10.15 -8.81 -14.61
N THR A 200 -9.36 -8.08 -15.39
CA THR A 200 -9.23 -8.32 -16.84
C THR A 200 -7.74 -8.44 -17.18
N ARG A 201 -7.30 -9.63 -17.60
CA ARG A 201 -5.93 -9.83 -18.07
C ARG A 201 -5.79 -9.31 -19.48
N LYS A 202 -5.08 -8.17 -19.65
CA LYS A 202 -4.91 -7.49 -20.95
C LYS A 202 -3.97 -8.25 -21.87
N ASP A 203 -2.87 -8.73 -21.31
CA ASP A 203 -1.81 -9.50 -21.97
C ASP A 203 -1.12 -10.40 -20.95
N PHE A 204 0.06 -10.93 -21.28
CA PHE A 204 0.81 -11.80 -20.37
C PHE A 204 1.14 -11.09 -19.06
N GLY A 205 1.59 -9.84 -19.14
CA GLY A 205 2.20 -9.11 -18.02
C GLY A 205 1.29 -8.14 -17.30
N HIS A 206 0.06 -7.88 -17.81
CA HIS A 206 -0.76 -6.80 -17.26
C HIS A 206 -2.19 -7.24 -16.95
N LEU A 207 -2.60 -6.94 -15.72
CA LEU A 207 -3.93 -7.20 -15.20
C LEU A 207 -4.57 -5.88 -14.78
N SER A 208 -5.68 -5.52 -15.41
CA SER A 208 -6.54 -4.40 -14.99
C SER A 208 -7.41 -4.86 -13.84
N TYR A 209 -7.52 -4.04 -12.81
CA TYR A 209 -8.22 -4.40 -11.59
C TYR A 209 -9.03 -3.21 -11.06
N ASP A 210 -10.35 -3.34 -11.10
CA ASP A 210 -11.28 -2.36 -10.56
C ASP A 210 -11.89 -2.89 -9.26
N LEU A 211 -11.91 -2.05 -8.22
CA LEU A 211 -12.55 -2.33 -6.94
C LEU A 211 -13.68 -1.34 -6.71
N THR A 212 -14.89 -1.82 -6.63
CA THR A 212 -16.07 -1.01 -6.30
C THR A 212 -16.46 -1.25 -4.85
N PHE A 213 -16.48 -0.18 -4.08
CA PHE A 213 -16.86 -0.14 -2.68
C PHE A 213 -18.31 0.33 -2.56
N ASP A 214 -19.14 -0.47 -1.90
CA ASP A 214 -20.52 -0.13 -1.57
C ASP A 214 -20.73 -0.43 -0.09
N ASP A 215 -20.51 0.59 0.74
CA ASP A 215 -20.72 0.57 2.19
C ASP A 215 -21.46 1.84 2.60
N PRO A 216 -22.80 1.82 2.62
CA PRO A 216 -23.62 3.02 2.88
C PRO A 216 -23.47 3.56 4.30
N LYS A 217 -22.90 2.78 5.24
CA LYS A 217 -22.58 3.26 6.58
C LYS A 217 -21.31 4.12 6.58
N VAL A 218 -20.39 3.92 5.61
CA VAL A 218 -19.11 4.63 5.52
C VAL A 218 -19.12 5.68 4.42
N PHE A 219 -19.71 5.38 3.27
CA PHE A 219 -19.71 6.23 2.07
C PHE A 219 -21.14 6.63 1.69
N THR A 220 -21.31 7.85 1.18
CA THR A 220 -22.63 8.36 0.77
C THR A 220 -23.11 7.78 -0.55
N LYS A 221 -22.20 7.20 -1.33
CA LYS A 221 -22.46 6.52 -2.61
C LYS A 221 -21.38 5.48 -2.89
N PRO A 222 -21.67 4.45 -3.69
CA PRO A 222 -20.64 3.54 -4.19
C PRO A 222 -19.61 4.30 -5.05
N PHE A 223 -18.36 3.84 -5.00
CA PHE A 223 -17.28 4.35 -5.85
C PHE A 223 -16.34 3.23 -6.27
N THR A 224 -15.57 3.47 -7.33
CA THR A 224 -14.64 2.50 -7.88
C THR A 224 -13.23 3.06 -7.88
N LEU A 225 -12.28 2.26 -7.40
CA LEU A 225 -10.85 2.49 -7.60
C LEU A 225 -10.35 1.59 -8.73
N HIS A 226 -9.53 2.17 -9.58
CA HIS A 226 -8.79 1.45 -10.61
C HIS A 226 -7.34 1.28 -10.20
N MET A 227 -6.80 0.08 -10.42
CA MET A 227 -5.37 -0.20 -10.35
C MET A 227 -4.97 -1.16 -11.45
N ASP A 228 -3.72 -1.04 -11.90
CA ASP A 228 -3.09 -2.07 -12.72
C ASP A 228 -2.21 -2.95 -11.84
N LYS A 229 -2.16 -4.24 -12.16
CA LYS A 229 -1.19 -5.18 -11.58
C LYS A 229 -0.25 -5.64 -12.69
N THR A 230 1.02 -5.78 -12.32
CA THR A 230 2.06 -6.27 -13.22
C THR A 230 2.46 -7.69 -12.82
N PHE A 231 2.65 -8.57 -13.79
CA PHE A 231 3.13 -9.92 -13.56
C PHE A 231 4.55 -9.88 -13.01
N ALA A 232 4.77 -10.48 -11.86
CA ALA A 232 6.09 -10.63 -11.25
C ALA A 232 6.69 -11.95 -11.70
N ALA A 233 7.42 -11.91 -12.82
CA ALA A 233 8.11 -13.07 -13.34
C ALA A 233 9.39 -13.34 -12.54
N ASP A 234 9.84 -14.59 -12.61
CA ASP A 234 11.12 -15.04 -12.05
C ASP A 234 11.24 -14.79 -10.54
N THR A 235 10.11 -14.83 -9.85
CA THR A 235 10.01 -14.72 -8.38
C THR A 235 8.88 -15.59 -7.84
N ASP A 236 8.84 -15.75 -6.55
CA ASP A 236 7.77 -16.40 -5.81
C ASP A 236 7.36 -15.52 -4.64
N ILE A 237 6.24 -15.83 -4.00
CA ILE A 237 5.84 -15.17 -2.76
C ILE A 237 6.63 -15.77 -1.60
N LEU A 238 7.05 -14.91 -0.69
CA LEU A 238 7.80 -15.31 0.49
C LEU A 238 6.87 -15.48 1.69
N GLU A 239 7.32 -16.26 2.65
CA GLU A 239 6.70 -16.31 3.95
C GLU A 239 6.94 -14.96 4.65
N ASP A 240 5.84 -14.29 5.02
CA ASP A 240 5.88 -13.06 5.81
C ASP A 240 5.36 -13.38 7.21
N VAL A 241 6.24 -13.26 8.20
CA VAL A 241 5.93 -13.55 9.62
C VAL A 241 5.79 -12.24 10.36
N CYS A 242 4.61 -11.99 10.90
CA CYS A 242 4.41 -10.88 11.81
C CYS A 242 5.03 -11.22 13.17
N GLU A 243 6.15 -10.63 13.46
CA GLU A 243 6.62 -10.57 14.83
C GLU A 243 5.78 -9.54 15.57
N ASN A 244 4.96 -10.01 16.54
CA ASN A 244 4.24 -9.12 17.43
C ASN A 244 5.26 -8.28 18.19
N GLU A 245 5.62 -7.16 17.62
CA GLU A 245 6.41 -6.18 18.33
C GLU A 245 5.59 -5.75 19.54
N LYS A 246 6.04 -6.18 20.73
CA LYS A 246 5.46 -5.83 22.03
C LYS A 246 5.29 -4.34 22.25
N SER A 247 5.66 -3.57 21.25
CA SER A 247 5.61 -2.13 21.32
C SER A 247 5.33 -1.57 19.95
N GLY A 248 4.25 -0.85 19.80
CA GLY A 248 4.32 0.30 18.93
C GLY A 248 5.43 1.30 19.35
N ALA A 249 6.47 0.83 20.10
CA ALA A 249 7.54 1.68 20.60
C ALA A 249 8.34 2.30 19.47
N HIS A 250 8.50 1.61 18.33
CA HIS A 250 9.08 2.23 17.14
C HIS A 250 8.13 3.28 16.51
N LEU A 251 6.82 3.15 16.70
CA LEU A 251 5.82 4.13 16.27
C LEU A 251 5.75 5.30 17.26
N THR A 252 5.97 5.02 18.55
CA THR A 252 5.95 6.01 19.63
C THR A 252 7.34 6.49 20.06
N GLY A 253 8.41 5.87 19.55
CA GLY A 253 9.80 6.16 19.88
C GLY A 253 10.34 7.48 19.30
N GLY A 254 9.51 8.50 19.23
CA GLY A 254 9.93 9.86 18.96
C GLY A 254 10.62 10.50 20.18
N VAL A 255 11.49 11.47 19.93
CA VAL A 255 12.01 12.34 20.99
C VAL A 255 10.98 13.42 21.30
N SER A 256 10.89 13.83 22.55
CA SER A 256 10.08 14.99 22.92
C SER A 256 10.79 16.26 22.44
N VAL A 257 10.09 17.08 21.69
CA VAL A 257 10.56 18.37 21.20
C VAL A 257 9.79 19.47 21.92
N ALA A 258 10.50 20.48 22.41
CA ALA A 258 9.87 21.60 23.09
C ALA A 258 8.80 22.27 22.19
N LYS A 259 7.65 22.59 22.75
CA LYS A 259 6.50 23.16 22.01
C LYS A 259 6.86 24.45 21.27
N ASP A 260 7.71 25.29 21.86
CA ASP A 260 8.18 26.52 21.25
C ASP A 260 9.02 26.26 20.01
N LEU A 261 9.77 25.16 19.99
CA LEU A 261 10.54 24.74 18.83
C LEU A 261 9.65 24.16 17.73
N LEU A 262 8.66 23.34 18.10
CA LEU A 262 7.65 22.84 17.15
C LEU A 262 6.91 23.99 16.47
N THR A 263 6.54 25.01 17.22
CA THR A 263 5.86 26.20 16.69
C THR A 263 6.72 26.95 15.66
N LYS A 264 8.06 26.92 15.79
CA LYS A 264 8.96 27.52 14.80
C LYS A 264 8.96 26.77 13.47
N TYR A 265 8.64 25.49 13.46
CA TYR A 265 8.54 24.68 12.24
C TYR A 265 7.20 24.88 11.52
N ALA A 266 6.16 25.33 12.20
CA ALA A 266 4.88 25.62 11.57
C ALA A 266 5.01 26.75 10.55
N GLY A 267 4.29 26.62 9.44
CA GLY A 267 4.29 27.61 8.36
C GLY A 267 4.10 26.99 6.99
N THR A 268 4.14 27.84 5.98
CA THR A 268 4.03 27.42 4.59
C THR A 268 5.41 27.30 3.95
N TYR A 269 5.62 26.20 3.24
CA TYR A 269 6.85 25.90 2.53
C TYR A 269 6.54 25.71 1.05
N ASP A 270 7.36 26.26 0.18
CA ASP A 270 7.19 26.17 -1.27
C ASP A 270 8.10 25.09 -1.86
N LEU A 271 7.49 24.04 -2.38
CA LEU A 271 8.18 22.95 -3.06
C LEU A 271 8.02 23.12 -4.58
N GLY A 272 8.84 23.99 -5.19
CA GLY A 272 8.81 24.21 -6.63
C GLY A 272 7.46 24.70 -7.17
N GLY A 273 6.82 25.65 -6.48
CA GLY A 273 5.49 26.18 -6.81
C GLY A 273 4.32 25.45 -6.12
N ARG A 274 4.59 24.35 -5.42
CA ARG A 274 3.59 23.61 -4.65
C ARG A 274 3.69 23.96 -3.17
N PRO A 275 2.62 24.52 -2.56
CA PRO A 275 2.61 24.84 -1.15
C PRO A 275 2.49 23.57 -0.31
N LEU A 276 3.32 23.46 0.70
CA LEU A 276 3.26 22.51 1.80
C LEU A 276 2.97 23.29 3.07
N VAL A 277 1.92 22.95 3.80
CA VAL A 277 1.59 23.62 5.07
C VAL A 277 1.94 22.70 6.23
N VAL A 278 2.77 23.19 7.14
CA VAL A 278 3.14 22.51 8.37
C VAL A 278 2.40 23.18 9.52
N SER A 279 1.66 22.41 10.29
CA SER A 279 0.99 22.84 11.52
C SER A 279 1.39 21.98 12.71
N VAL A 280 1.12 22.47 13.93
CA VAL A 280 1.41 21.75 15.18
C VAL A 280 0.10 21.27 15.79
N GLN A 281 0.08 19.99 16.15
CA GLN A 281 -1.03 19.40 16.90
C GLN A 281 -0.49 18.59 18.08
N GLY A 282 -0.72 19.10 19.29
CA GLY A 282 -0.11 18.50 20.48
C GLY A 282 1.40 18.64 20.46
N ASP A 283 2.11 17.52 20.42
CA ASP A 283 3.58 17.40 20.35
C ASP A 283 4.06 16.94 18.95
N GLN A 284 3.20 17.05 17.95
CA GLN A 284 3.41 16.50 16.61
C GLN A 284 3.30 17.57 15.53
N LEU A 285 3.86 17.28 14.36
CA LEU A 285 3.68 18.09 13.16
C LEU A 285 2.70 17.39 12.20
N ILE A 286 1.82 18.20 11.60
CA ILE A 286 0.94 17.78 10.51
C ILE A 286 1.44 18.46 9.23
N LEU A 287 1.60 17.69 8.16
CA LEU A 287 1.94 18.20 6.83
C LEU A 287 0.72 18.08 5.91
N GLU A 288 0.18 19.22 5.50
CA GLU A 288 -0.81 19.30 4.43
C GLU A 288 -0.09 19.48 3.09
N ASP A 289 -0.38 18.60 2.16
CA ASP A 289 0.10 18.66 0.78
C ASP A 289 -1.13 18.80 -0.14
N SER A 290 -1.18 19.86 -0.95
CA SER A 290 -2.31 20.12 -1.85
C SER A 290 -2.53 19.02 -2.90
N THR A 291 -1.54 18.18 -3.15
CA THR A 291 -1.64 17.03 -4.07
C THR A 291 -1.96 15.72 -3.35
N ALA A 292 -1.90 15.72 -2.02
CA ALA A 292 -2.25 14.58 -1.17
C ALA A 292 -3.21 15.09 -0.08
N PRO A 293 -4.53 14.97 -0.25
CA PRO A 293 -5.53 15.62 0.61
C PRO A 293 -5.58 15.09 2.04
N LEU A 294 -4.56 14.36 2.45
CA LEU A 294 -4.48 13.73 3.75
C LEU A 294 -3.38 14.39 4.59
N ASP A 295 -3.78 14.90 5.72
CA ASP A 295 -2.88 15.35 6.76
C ASP A 295 -1.95 14.21 7.15
N LYS A 296 -0.66 14.38 6.89
CA LYS A 296 0.35 13.41 7.26
C LYS A 296 0.94 13.79 8.60
N LEU A 297 0.79 12.90 9.55
CA LEU A 297 1.31 13.07 10.91
C LEU A 297 2.79 12.69 10.96
N PHE A 298 3.60 13.58 11.54
CA PHE A 298 5.04 13.42 11.65
C PHE A 298 5.50 13.42 13.11
N VAL A 299 6.31 12.43 13.45
CA VAL A 299 6.91 12.23 14.77
C VAL A 299 8.35 12.69 14.76
N ALA A 300 8.77 13.42 15.78
CA ALA A 300 10.15 13.84 15.94
C ALA A 300 11.10 12.64 16.13
N ARG A 301 12.14 12.57 15.36
CA ARG A 301 13.27 11.64 15.52
C ARG A 301 14.48 12.30 16.16
N THR A 302 14.64 13.56 15.88
CA THR A 302 15.57 14.48 16.55
C THR A 302 14.86 15.82 16.75
N GLU A 303 15.54 16.83 17.28
CA GLU A 303 14.96 18.17 17.41
C GLU A 303 14.50 18.79 16.07
N ASN A 304 15.11 18.43 14.96
CA ASN A 304 14.85 19.02 13.64
C ASN A 304 14.44 18.01 12.56
N THR A 305 14.42 16.72 12.86
CA THR A 305 14.04 15.66 11.92
C THR A 305 12.79 14.97 12.39
N PHE A 306 11.81 14.83 11.49
CA PHE A 306 10.53 14.22 11.73
C PHE A 306 10.26 13.17 10.68
N SER A 307 9.66 12.05 11.04
CA SER A 307 9.27 11.02 10.07
C SER A 307 7.79 10.69 10.18
N SER A 308 7.18 10.40 9.04
CA SER A 308 5.84 9.83 9.01
C SER A 308 5.88 8.42 9.62
N SER A 309 4.87 8.09 10.43
CA SER A 309 4.72 6.74 11.00
C SER A 309 4.21 5.72 9.97
N VAL A 310 3.76 6.16 8.81
CA VAL A 310 3.04 5.33 7.83
C VAL A 310 3.58 5.42 6.41
N SER A 311 4.51 6.33 6.15
CA SER A 311 5.14 6.49 4.85
C SER A 311 6.65 6.66 5.01
N GLN A 312 7.40 6.39 3.95
CA GLN A 312 8.85 6.61 3.93
C GLN A 312 9.21 8.10 3.76
N VAL A 313 8.35 9.00 4.24
CA VAL A 313 8.58 10.44 4.17
C VAL A 313 9.23 10.90 5.47
N ALA A 314 10.34 11.62 5.34
CA ALA A 314 10.97 12.34 6.44
C ALA A 314 11.08 13.82 6.11
N LEU A 315 10.97 14.65 7.14
CA LEU A 315 11.13 16.11 7.06
C LEU A 315 12.31 16.49 7.94
N GLU A 316 13.22 17.28 7.38
CA GLU A 316 14.30 17.89 8.14
C GLU A 316 14.21 19.41 8.02
N PHE A 317 14.10 20.10 9.15
CA PHE A 317 14.03 21.57 9.20
C PHE A 317 15.42 22.14 9.39
N VAL A 318 15.82 23.02 8.46
CA VAL A 318 17.13 23.69 8.47
C VAL A 318 16.98 25.10 9.02
N ARG A 319 17.81 25.42 10.00
CA ARG A 319 17.84 26.73 10.69
C ARG A 319 19.09 27.50 10.34
N ASP A 320 18.99 28.81 10.29
CA ASP A 320 20.14 29.71 10.19
C ASP A 320 20.87 29.85 11.55
N ALA A 321 21.95 30.61 11.54
CA ALA A 321 22.74 30.88 12.75
C ALA A 321 21.97 31.65 13.85
N ARG A 322 20.82 32.25 13.51
CA ARG A 322 19.94 32.97 14.44
C ARG A 322 18.82 32.07 14.95
N GLY A 323 18.78 30.81 14.50
CA GLY A 323 17.73 29.80 14.86
C GLY A 323 16.44 29.93 14.07
N ASN A 324 16.36 30.73 13.00
CA ASN A 324 15.18 30.82 12.16
C ASN A 324 15.17 29.70 11.14
N VAL A 325 14.00 29.10 10.93
CA VAL A 325 13.81 28.06 9.92
C VAL A 325 13.83 28.68 8.53
N THR A 326 14.76 28.25 7.69
CA THR A 326 14.96 28.77 6.32
C THR A 326 14.26 27.90 5.27
N HIS A 327 14.30 26.60 5.44
CA HIS A 327 13.69 25.66 4.53
C HIS A 327 13.49 24.30 5.22
N MET A 328 12.73 23.45 4.57
CA MET A 328 12.51 22.06 4.92
C MET A 328 13.05 21.17 3.80
N VAL A 329 13.78 20.13 4.15
CA VAL A 329 14.15 19.04 3.24
C VAL A 329 13.15 17.91 3.43
N ARG A 330 12.43 17.58 2.37
CA ARG A 330 11.52 16.44 2.33
C ARG A 330 12.24 15.28 1.66
N ARG A 331 12.38 14.17 2.38
CA ARG A 331 12.94 12.92 1.84
C ARG A 331 11.84 11.92 1.59
N VAL A 332 11.87 11.26 0.41
CA VAL A 332 10.98 10.16 0.05
C VAL A 332 11.85 9.04 -0.50
N GLY A 333 12.11 8.01 0.31
CA GLY A 333 13.12 7.02 -0.02
C GLY A 333 14.50 7.66 -0.25
N ALA A 334 15.10 7.44 -1.41
CA ALA A 334 16.37 8.03 -1.81
C ALA A 334 16.27 9.46 -2.40
N SER A 335 15.04 9.99 -2.59
CA SER A 335 14.84 11.31 -3.20
C SER A 335 14.80 12.41 -2.14
N GLU A 336 15.54 13.49 -2.38
CA GLU A 336 15.50 14.69 -1.54
C GLU A 336 14.90 15.87 -2.32
N GLN A 337 14.02 16.60 -1.66
CA GLN A 337 13.32 17.75 -2.20
C GLN A 337 13.41 18.90 -1.20
N ARG A 338 13.82 20.08 -1.67
CA ARG A 338 13.94 21.28 -0.84
C ARG A 338 12.70 22.14 -0.98
N ALA A 339 12.02 22.41 0.13
CA ALA A 339 10.90 23.34 0.21
C ALA A 339 11.31 24.60 0.97
N VAL A 340 11.21 25.76 0.35
CA VAL A 340 11.65 27.04 0.92
C VAL A 340 10.50 27.62 1.76
N ARG A 341 10.81 28.11 2.96
CA ARG A 341 9.81 28.76 3.82
C ARG A 341 9.35 30.07 3.19
N LYS A 342 8.03 30.31 3.17
CA LYS A 342 7.40 31.57 2.76
C LYS A 342 7.20 32.53 3.91
#